data_6bdd26510471206356aa544a47098530
#
_entry.id   6bdd26510471206356aa544a47098530
#
_cell.length_a   1.000
_cell.length_b   1.000
_cell.length_c   1.000
_cell.angle_alpha   90.00
_cell.angle_beta   90.00
_cell.angle_gamma   90.00
#
_symmetry.space_group_name_H-M   'P 1'
#
loop_
_entity.id
_entity.type
_entity.pdbx_description
1 polymer ?
#
loop_
_entity_poly.entity_id
_entity_poly.type
_entity_poly.pdbx_seq_one_letter_code
_entity_poly.pdbx_strand_id
1 'polypeptide(L)'
;TSADTPSVRTYFREFPHLSPLRLNGTVDIWSDNDRPFAVTLLTQDMQTGEIQRIPVPLDPEKGVNEWILCSREIQESFGGDIPSAEMPEYMDGYIYVACELNPENHRYNVSLRCSYIDTTTTDPYKAHILFGAEAEPTHPGTTIEFYSTPAIFFTKYKDAASLATTPARTVNDFCAGDGPLCVGSMDSQNHFTSLSGTPIDFPRLTIGGVSYFSSYGTLATGKVLPDVCAPGAQVVSSLSRYYCQRHPDYPLSLATISHENAGTTHCWGPMQGTSMSSPFAAGVAALWLQANPG
;
A
#
# COMPACT_ATOMS: atom_id res chain seq x y z
N THR A 1 -23.29 -2.29 -31.14
CA THR A 1 -23.08 -1.57 -29.89
C THR A 1 -22.31 -2.48 -28.95
N SER A 2 -21.01 -2.26 -28.83
CA SER A 2 -20.16 -2.94 -27.86
C SER A 2 -20.71 -2.64 -26.48
N ALA A 3 -20.99 -3.66 -25.67
CA ALA A 3 -21.25 -3.47 -24.26
C ALA A 3 -19.99 -2.81 -23.68
N ASP A 4 -20.13 -1.59 -23.17
CA ASP A 4 -19.04 -0.83 -22.57
C ASP A 4 -18.44 -1.66 -21.43
N THR A 5 -17.20 -2.09 -21.60
CA THR A 5 -16.47 -2.72 -20.51
C THR A 5 -16.09 -1.57 -19.56
N PRO A 6 -16.56 -1.59 -18.30
CA PRO A 6 -16.34 -0.46 -17.42
C PRO A 6 -14.84 -0.29 -17.12
N SER A 7 -14.39 0.95 -17.17
CA SER A 7 -13.04 1.29 -16.69
C SER A 7 -12.93 1.04 -15.17
N VAL A 8 -11.73 0.66 -14.75
CA VAL A 8 -11.40 0.44 -13.34
C VAL A 8 -10.53 1.60 -12.86
N ARG A 9 -10.96 2.27 -11.80
CA ARG A 9 -10.30 3.47 -11.27
C ARG A 9 -10.02 3.32 -9.78
N THR A 10 -8.82 3.71 -9.38
CA THR A 10 -8.44 3.81 -7.96
C THR A 10 -7.44 4.93 -7.73
N TYR A 11 -7.33 5.38 -6.48
CA TYR A 11 -6.37 6.39 -6.05
C TYR A 11 -5.40 5.77 -5.04
N PHE A 12 -4.22 6.37 -4.92
CA PHE A 12 -3.10 5.85 -4.13
C PHE A 12 -2.73 6.82 -3.02
N ARG A 13 -2.37 6.29 -1.86
CA ARG A 13 -1.84 7.05 -0.73
C ARG A 13 -0.72 6.29 -0.06
N GLU A 14 0.30 6.99 0.39
CA GLU A 14 1.22 6.43 1.38
C GLU A 14 0.57 6.32 2.76
N PHE A 15 1.19 5.54 3.63
CA PHE A 15 0.84 5.55 5.05
C PHE A 15 0.93 6.97 5.59
N PRO A 16 -0.10 7.46 6.28
CA PRO A 16 -0.13 8.85 6.79
C PRO A 16 1.05 9.24 7.67
N HIS A 17 1.71 8.25 8.30
CA HIS A 17 2.87 8.47 9.17
C HIS A 17 4.20 8.55 8.42
N LEU A 18 4.24 8.23 7.14
CA LEU A 18 5.46 8.37 6.34
C LEU A 18 5.59 9.77 5.74
N SER A 19 4.64 10.22 5.01
CA SER A 19 4.40 11.61 4.60
C SER A 19 3.20 11.63 3.65
N PRO A 20 2.11 12.30 3.95
CA PRO A 20 0.99 12.41 3.01
C PRO A 20 1.28 13.27 1.78
N LEU A 21 2.39 14.05 1.79
CA LEU A 21 2.79 14.91 0.68
C LEU A 21 3.51 14.17 -0.43
N ARG A 22 3.96 12.94 -0.21
CA ARG A 22 4.69 12.19 -1.22
C ARG A 22 4.06 10.84 -1.51
N LEU A 23 4.35 10.32 -2.67
CA LEU A 23 4.13 8.93 -3.02
C LEU A 23 5.46 8.35 -3.53
N ASN A 24 5.94 7.30 -2.88
CA ASN A 24 7.15 6.60 -3.29
C ASN A 24 6.89 5.09 -3.28
N GLY A 25 6.98 4.46 -4.43
CA GLY A 25 6.75 3.03 -4.58
C GLY A 25 6.21 2.67 -5.96
N THR A 26 5.76 1.44 -6.10
CA THR A 26 5.26 0.91 -7.36
C THR A 26 3.80 0.49 -7.25
N VAL A 27 3.05 0.77 -8.29
CA VAL A 27 1.69 0.25 -8.51
C VAL A 27 1.71 -0.53 -9.82
N ASP A 28 1.30 -1.77 -9.76
CA ASP A 28 1.17 -2.65 -10.92
C ASP A 28 -0.29 -2.84 -11.27
N ILE A 29 -0.61 -2.72 -12.54
CA ILE A 29 -1.94 -2.90 -13.10
C ILE A 29 -1.87 -4.11 -14.03
N TRP A 30 -2.70 -5.11 -13.76
CA TRP A 30 -2.69 -6.37 -14.48
C TRP A 30 -4.03 -6.65 -15.15
N SER A 31 -4.00 -7.11 -16.40
CA SER A 31 -5.16 -7.82 -16.97
C SER A 31 -5.17 -9.28 -16.52
N ASP A 32 -6.30 -9.92 -16.57
CA ASP A 32 -6.45 -11.37 -16.31
C ASP A 32 -6.06 -12.24 -17.52
N ASN A 33 -5.68 -11.61 -18.64
CA ASN A 33 -5.33 -12.25 -19.90
C ASN A 33 -4.23 -11.47 -20.65
N ASP A 34 -3.92 -11.86 -21.89
CA ASP A 34 -2.92 -11.24 -22.77
C ASP A 34 -3.39 -9.94 -23.46
N ARG A 35 -4.58 -9.45 -23.13
CA ARG A 35 -5.17 -8.30 -23.82
C ARG A 35 -4.76 -6.98 -23.16
N PRO A 36 -4.27 -6.03 -23.96
CA PRO A 36 -3.86 -4.73 -23.45
C PRO A 36 -5.06 -3.92 -22.97
N PHE A 37 -4.74 -2.90 -22.17
CA PHE A 37 -5.66 -1.90 -21.67
C PHE A 37 -4.99 -0.52 -21.73
N ALA A 38 -5.80 0.54 -21.86
CA ALA A 38 -5.31 1.89 -21.80
C ALA A 38 -5.20 2.34 -20.34
N VAL A 39 -4.20 3.18 -20.05
CA VAL A 39 -4.00 3.79 -18.73
C VAL A 39 -4.08 5.30 -18.81
N THR A 40 -4.81 5.89 -17.90
CA THR A 40 -4.86 7.32 -17.67
C THR A 40 -4.47 7.61 -16.23
N LEU A 41 -3.44 8.42 -16.03
CA LEU A 41 -3.07 8.91 -14.71
C LEU A 41 -4.08 9.98 -14.27
N LEU A 42 -4.35 10.02 -12.98
CA LEU A 42 -5.33 10.92 -12.38
C LEU A 42 -4.68 11.75 -11.29
N THR A 43 -4.92 13.04 -11.28
CA THR A 43 -4.66 13.86 -10.11
C THR A 43 -5.97 14.50 -9.67
N GLN A 44 -6.31 14.38 -8.40
CA GLN A 44 -7.50 14.98 -7.84
C GLN A 44 -7.13 16.02 -6.79
N ASP A 45 -7.57 17.26 -7.00
CA ASP A 45 -7.53 18.27 -5.97
C ASP A 45 -8.50 17.90 -4.84
N MET A 46 -7.98 17.72 -3.65
CA MET A 46 -8.77 17.28 -2.49
C MET A 46 -9.70 18.37 -1.93
N GLN A 47 -9.45 19.64 -2.25
CA GLN A 47 -10.27 20.77 -1.82
C GLN A 47 -11.45 20.97 -2.76
N THR A 48 -11.19 21.07 -4.07
CA THR A 48 -12.21 21.32 -5.09
C THR A 48 -12.90 20.05 -5.56
N GLY A 49 -12.19 18.92 -5.54
CA GLY A 49 -12.61 17.64 -6.12
C GLY A 49 -12.39 17.59 -7.63
N GLU A 50 -11.73 18.58 -8.24
CA GLU A 50 -11.40 18.58 -9.66
C GLU A 50 -10.42 17.45 -9.98
N ILE A 51 -10.66 16.77 -11.11
CA ILE A 51 -9.84 15.64 -11.57
C ILE A 51 -9.18 16.03 -12.88
N GLN A 52 -7.86 16.11 -12.89
CA GLN A 52 -7.08 16.18 -14.11
C GLN A 52 -6.76 14.77 -14.61
N ARG A 53 -6.86 14.57 -15.93
CA ARG A 53 -6.60 13.29 -16.61
C ARG A 53 -5.39 13.45 -17.52
N ILE A 54 -4.42 12.55 -17.36
CA ILE A 54 -3.18 12.53 -18.13
C ILE A 54 -3.09 11.16 -18.83
N PRO A 55 -3.50 11.04 -20.09
CA PRO A 55 -3.40 9.79 -20.84
C PRO A 55 -1.94 9.35 -20.98
N VAL A 56 -1.68 8.06 -20.74
CA VAL A 56 -0.36 7.46 -20.94
C VAL A 56 -0.28 6.92 -22.36
N PRO A 57 0.63 7.43 -23.21
CA PRO A 57 0.71 7.08 -24.63
C PRO A 57 1.47 5.75 -24.85
N LEU A 58 1.00 4.67 -24.24
CA LEU A 58 1.55 3.34 -24.45
C LEU A 58 1.06 2.75 -25.77
N ASP A 59 1.95 2.07 -26.47
CA ASP A 59 1.63 1.30 -27.68
C ASP A 59 1.65 -0.19 -27.35
N PRO A 60 0.50 -0.82 -27.16
CA PRO A 60 0.41 -2.20 -26.73
C PRO A 60 0.96 -3.22 -27.76
N GLU A 61 1.17 -2.79 -29.00
CA GLU A 61 1.72 -3.67 -30.05
C GLU A 61 3.25 -3.83 -29.94
N LYS A 62 3.92 -2.98 -29.17
CA LYS A 62 5.38 -3.00 -29.02
C LYS A 62 5.90 -4.00 -28.00
N GLY A 63 5.09 -4.75 -27.30
CA GLY A 63 5.51 -5.71 -26.28
C GLY A 63 6.07 -5.07 -25.00
N VAL A 64 7.10 -4.22 -25.10
CA VAL A 64 7.63 -3.38 -23.99
C VAL A 64 7.58 -1.93 -24.40
N ASN A 65 7.05 -1.09 -23.52
CA ASN A 65 6.79 0.30 -23.76
C ASN A 65 7.09 1.12 -22.51
N GLU A 66 7.78 2.23 -22.68
CA GLU A 66 8.20 3.08 -21.58
C GLU A 66 7.79 4.53 -21.82
N TRP A 67 7.38 5.20 -20.75
CA TRP A 67 7.03 6.62 -20.76
C TRP A 67 7.24 7.21 -19.38
N ILE A 68 7.56 8.49 -19.30
CA ILE A 68 7.77 9.16 -18.03
C ILE A 68 6.99 10.47 -17.94
N LEU A 69 6.28 10.66 -16.83
CA LEU A 69 5.77 11.94 -16.41
C LEU A 69 6.72 12.49 -15.34
N CYS A 70 7.34 13.64 -15.55
CA CYS A 70 8.34 14.15 -14.63
C CYS A 70 8.38 15.68 -14.59
N SER A 71 8.93 16.20 -13.50
CA SER A 71 9.26 17.62 -13.41
C SER A 71 10.34 17.99 -14.43
N ARG A 72 10.37 19.25 -14.83
CA ARG A 72 11.26 19.74 -15.89
C ARG A 72 12.74 19.46 -15.60
N GLU A 73 13.17 19.64 -14.34
CA GLU A 73 14.56 19.41 -13.94
C GLU A 73 14.96 17.92 -14.08
N ILE A 74 14.04 17.01 -13.79
CA ILE A 74 14.25 15.57 -13.95
C ILE A 74 14.27 15.20 -15.43
N GLN A 75 13.40 15.77 -16.25
CA GLN A 75 13.35 15.52 -17.68
C GLN A 75 14.70 15.81 -18.35
N GLU A 76 15.34 16.91 -18.00
CA GLU A 76 16.66 17.30 -18.51
C GLU A 76 17.75 16.26 -18.12
N SER A 77 17.60 15.57 -16.98
CA SER A 77 18.56 14.58 -16.50
C SER A 77 18.40 13.19 -17.14
N PHE A 78 17.22 12.84 -17.61
CA PHE A 78 16.93 11.51 -18.22
C PHE A 78 17.42 11.37 -19.69
N GLY A 79 17.86 12.43 -20.34
CA GLY A 79 18.60 12.35 -21.60
C GLY A 79 17.80 12.02 -22.85
N GLY A 80 16.48 12.14 -22.86
CA GLY A 80 15.66 12.16 -24.09
C GLY A 80 15.36 10.81 -24.76
N ASP A 81 15.84 9.69 -24.23
CA ASP A 81 15.62 8.36 -24.83
C ASP A 81 14.23 7.79 -24.51
N ILE A 82 13.61 8.22 -23.41
CA ILE A 82 12.27 7.81 -23.00
C ILE A 82 11.27 8.92 -23.33
N PRO A 83 10.19 8.65 -24.08
CA PRO A 83 9.14 9.61 -24.32
C PRO A 83 8.60 10.17 -23.00
N SER A 84 8.49 11.49 -22.89
CA SER A 84 8.15 12.15 -21.64
C SER A 84 7.08 13.22 -21.80
N ALA A 85 6.41 13.54 -20.69
CA ALA A 85 5.58 14.72 -20.53
C ALA A 85 5.95 15.46 -19.25
N GLU A 86 5.66 16.75 -19.23
CA GLU A 86 5.89 17.58 -18.05
C GLU A 86 4.83 17.31 -16.97
N MET A 87 5.30 17.12 -15.75
CA MET A 87 4.44 16.94 -14.58
C MET A 87 3.73 18.27 -14.25
N PRO A 88 2.49 18.24 -13.76
CA PRO A 88 1.81 19.44 -13.29
C PRO A 88 2.64 20.25 -12.28
N GLU A 89 2.58 21.58 -12.33
CA GLU A 89 3.37 22.48 -11.47
C GLU A 89 3.21 22.26 -9.96
N TYR A 90 2.09 21.65 -9.55
CA TYR A 90 1.82 21.33 -8.15
C TYR A 90 2.41 19.99 -7.68
N MET A 91 3.19 19.33 -8.53
CA MET A 91 3.90 18.09 -8.22
C MET A 91 5.36 18.20 -8.64
N ASP A 92 6.25 17.65 -7.85
CA ASP A 92 7.67 17.54 -8.17
C ASP A 92 8.15 16.11 -8.03
N GLY A 93 8.87 15.61 -9.04
CA GLY A 93 9.37 14.24 -9.10
C GLY A 93 9.09 13.55 -10.43
N TYR A 94 8.80 12.27 -10.38
CA TYR A 94 8.50 11.49 -11.58
C TYR A 94 7.51 10.34 -11.34
N ILE A 95 6.85 9.94 -12.42
CA ILE A 95 6.10 8.69 -12.54
C ILE A 95 6.60 8.01 -13.81
N TYR A 96 7.39 6.97 -13.63
CA TYR A 96 7.86 6.14 -14.73
C TYR A 96 6.84 5.04 -14.99
N VAL A 97 6.45 4.89 -16.24
CA VAL A 97 5.46 3.93 -16.70
C VAL A 97 6.10 2.98 -17.69
N ALA A 98 5.98 1.70 -17.42
CA ALA A 98 6.39 0.64 -18.33
C ALA A 98 5.25 -0.36 -18.53
N CYS A 99 5.09 -0.89 -19.73
CA CYS A 99 4.15 -1.97 -19.99
C CYS A 99 4.81 -3.13 -20.72
N GLU A 100 4.37 -4.33 -20.38
CA GLU A 100 4.85 -5.56 -20.99
C GLU A 100 3.78 -6.66 -20.98
N LEU A 101 3.90 -7.60 -21.91
CA LEU A 101 3.22 -8.88 -21.83
C LEU A 101 4.13 -9.85 -21.08
N ASN A 102 3.71 -10.31 -19.90
CA ASN A 102 4.48 -11.30 -19.16
C ASN A 102 4.47 -12.65 -19.91
N PRO A 103 5.64 -13.16 -20.32
CA PRO A 103 5.72 -14.37 -21.15
C PRO A 103 5.38 -15.65 -20.38
N GLU A 104 5.44 -15.63 -19.06
CA GLU A 104 5.21 -16.82 -18.22
C GLU A 104 3.73 -17.09 -17.99
N ASN A 105 2.94 -16.03 -17.78
CA ASN A 105 1.52 -16.16 -17.43
C ASN A 105 0.57 -15.54 -18.46
N HIS A 106 1.11 -15.03 -19.56
CA HIS A 106 0.34 -14.38 -20.63
C HIS A 106 -0.61 -13.29 -20.13
N ARG A 107 -0.15 -12.49 -19.17
CA ARG A 107 -0.90 -11.34 -18.63
C ARG A 107 -0.22 -10.05 -19.06
N TYR A 108 -1.04 -9.08 -19.45
CA TYR A 108 -0.55 -7.75 -19.74
C TYR A 108 -0.39 -6.95 -18.44
N ASN A 109 0.75 -6.28 -18.30
CA ASN A 109 1.11 -5.52 -17.11
C ASN A 109 1.46 -4.08 -17.46
N VAL A 110 1.00 -3.14 -16.65
CA VAL A 110 1.50 -1.76 -16.64
C VAL A 110 1.99 -1.44 -15.25
N SER A 111 3.29 -1.16 -15.13
CA SER A 111 3.94 -0.79 -13.87
C SER A 111 4.11 0.72 -13.78
N LEU A 112 3.66 1.30 -12.68
CA LEU A 112 3.79 2.72 -12.34
C LEU A 112 4.79 2.86 -11.21
N ARG A 113 6.03 3.26 -11.49
CA ARG A 113 7.01 3.60 -10.45
C ARG A 113 6.87 5.08 -10.11
N CYS A 114 6.34 5.35 -8.93
CA CYS A 114 6.05 6.69 -8.45
C CYS A 114 7.14 7.18 -7.50
N SER A 115 7.61 8.40 -7.71
CA SER A 115 8.48 9.10 -6.77
C SER A 115 8.24 10.60 -6.94
N TYR A 116 7.26 11.15 -6.22
CA TYR A 116 6.91 12.57 -6.32
C TYR A 116 6.48 13.16 -4.99
N ILE A 117 6.45 14.47 -4.92
CA ILE A 117 6.01 15.29 -3.79
C ILE A 117 4.90 16.23 -4.27
N ASP A 118 3.85 16.39 -3.45
CA ASP A 118 2.86 17.46 -3.57
C ASP A 118 3.48 18.78 -3.10
N THR A 119 3.59 19.76 -3.99
CA THR A 119 4.21 21.07 -3.72
C THR A 119 3.20 22.15 -3.31
N THR A 120 1.91 21.83 -3.25
CA THR A 120 0.85 22.79 -2.91
C THR A 120 0.87 23.22 -1.46
N THR A 121 1.54 22.46 -0.59
CA THR A 121 1.63 22.74 0.85
C THR A 121 2.96 22.29 1.43
N THR A 122 3.41 22.96 2.46
CA THR A 122 4.55 22.54 3.29
C THR A 122 4.11 21.80 4.55
N ASP A 123 2.82 21.74 4.84
CA ASP A 123 2.28 21.01 5.99
C ASP A 123 2.23 19.51 5.67
N PRO A 124 3.04 18.66 6.32
CA PRO A 124 3.14 17.25 6.01
C PRO A 124 1.83 16.46 6.23
N TYR A 125 0.84 17.05 6.86
CA TYR A 125 -0.46 16.42 7.13
C TYR A 125 -1.59 16.90 6.22
N LYS A 126 -1.30 17.83 5.30
CA LYS A 126 -2.30 18.46 4.43
C LYS A 126 -1.94 18.31 2.94
N ALA A 127 -1.81 17.08 2.48
CA ALA A 127 -1.74 16.86 1.04
C ALA A 127 -3.03 17.37 0.37
N HIS A 128 -2.86 18.15 -0.71
CA HIS A 128 -3.98 18.67 -1.49
C HIS A 128 -4.24 17.84 -2.73
N ILE A 129 -3.25 17.10 -3.20
CA ILE A 129 -3.34 16.29 -4.42
C ILE A 129 -3.41 14.82 -4.07
N LEU A 130 -4.41 14.14 -4.59
CA LEU A 130 -4.53 12.69 -4.55
C LEU A 130 -4.25 12.13 -5.94
N PHE A 131 -3.27 11.26 -6.03
CA PHE A 131 -2.89 10.63 -7.28
C PHE A 131 -3.61 9.30 -7.47
N GLY A 132 -3.90 8.94 -8.71
CA GLY A 132 -4.56 7.69 -9.06
C GLY A 132 -4.32 7.26 -10.49
N ALA A 133 -4.93 6.15 -10.86
CA ALA A 133 -4.97 5.67 -12.23
C ALA A 133 -6.34 5.09 -12.59
N GLU A 134 -6.68 5.20 -13.85
CA GLU A 134 -7.81 4.56 -14.49
C GLU A 134 -7.27 3.63 -15.56
N ALA A 135 -7.72 2.38 -15.55
CA ALA A 135 -7.41 1.40 -16.56
C ALA A 135 -8.67 1.05 -17.35
N GLU A 136 -8.62 1.19 -18.64
CA GLU A 136 -9.74 0.95 -19.56
C GLU A 136 -9.44 -0.27 -20.42
N PRO A 137 -10.17 -1.39 -20.23
CA PRO A 137 -10.00 -2.56 -21.06
C PRO A 137 -10.32 -2.29 -22.53
N THR A 138 -9.47 -2.74 -23.44
CA THR A 138 -9.69 -2.60 -24.88
C THR A 138 -10.61 -3.70 -25.46
N HIS A 139 -10.88 -4.75 -24.67
CA HIS A 139 -11.71 -5.89 -25.09
C HIS A 139 -12.73 -6.25 -24.01
N PRO A 140 -13.96 -6.63 -24.40
CA PRO A 140 -14.98 -7.08 -23.45
C PRO A 140 -14.54 -8.32 -22.68
N GLY A 141 -14.89 -8.39 -21.39
CA GLY A 141 -14.61 -9.52 -20.51
C GLY A 141 -13.21 -9.54 -19.92
N THR A 142 -12.37 -8.53 -20.17
CA THR A 142 -11.08 -8.38 -19.51
C THR A 142 -11.28 -7.82 -18.10
N THR A 143 -10.74 -8.49 -17.10
CA THR A 143 -10.71 -8.01 -15.71
C THR A 143 -9.39 -7.32 -15.43
N ILE A 144 -9.44 -6.19 -14.74
CA ILE A 144 -8.27 -5.41 -14.35
C ILE A 144 -8.08 -5.47 -12.84
N GLU A 145 -6.86 -5.74 -12.42
CA GLU A 145 -6.46 -5.80 -11.02
C GLU A 145 -5.32 -4.81 -10.75
N PHE A 146 -5.38 -4.12 -9.61
CA PHE A 146 -4.35 -3.21 -9.15
C PHE A 146 -3.64 -3.79 -7.95
N TYR A 147 -2.31 -3.75 -7.96
CA TYR A 147 -1.43 -4.14 -6.87
C TYR A 147 -0.49 -3.00 -6.50
N SER A 148 -0.01 -2.96 -5.27
CA SER A 148 0.94 -1.93 -4.84
C SER A 148 1.99 -2.48 -3.89
N THR A 149 3.12 -1.79 -3.84
CA THR A 149 4.12 -2.02 -2.78
C THR A 149 3.52 -1.77 -1.39
N PRO A 150 4.06 -2.41 -0.34
CA PRO A 150 3.44 -2.39 1.00
C PRO A 150 3.20 -1.01 1.62
N ALA A 151 3.91 0.02 1.17
CA ALA A 151 3.74 1.39 1.67
C ALA A 151 2.59 2.17 1.01
N ILE A 152 2.03 1.66 -0.09
CA ILE A 152 0.97 2.33 -0.85
C ILE A 152 -0.37 1.68 -0.58
N PHE A 153 -1.38 2.49 -0.28
CA PHE A 153 -2.77 2.09 -0.09
C PHE A 153 -3.64 2.59 -1.20
N PHE A 154 -4.53 1.74 -1.67
CA PHE A 154 -5.62 2.14 -2.54
C PHE A 154 -6.71 2.84 -1.74
N THR A 155 -7.28 3.89 -2.31
CA THR A 155 -8.36 4.67 -1.69
C THR A 155 -9.30 5.21 -2.75
N LYS A 156 -10.45 5.70 -2.34
CA LYS A 156 -11.32 6.53 -3.18
C LYS A 156 -11.60 7.83 -2.46
N TYR A 157 -11.66 8.92 -3.20
CA TYR A 157 -11.92 10.24 -2.64
C TYR A 157 -12.81 11.02 -3.60
N LYS A 158 -13.98 11.47 -3.11
CA LYS A 158 -14.98 12.24 -3.88
C LYS A 158 -15.30 11.67 -5.28
N ASP A 159 -14.96 10.39 -5.52
CA ASP A 159 -15.18 9.70 -6.78
C ASP A 159 -15.94 8.39 -6.52
N ALA A 160 -17.23 8.40 -6.83
CA ALA A 160 -18.09 7.24 -6.63
C ALA A 160 -17.78 6.07 -7.58
N ALA A 161 -17.08 6.35 -8.69
CA ALA A 161 -16.70 5.32 -9.65
C ALA A 161 -15.45 4.54 -9.25
N SER A 162 -14.66 5.03 -8.26
CA SER A 162 -13.50 4.30 -7.79
C SER A 162 -13.90 3.06 -6.99
N LEU A 163 -13.17 1.95 -7.20
CA LEU A 163 -13.46 0.69 -6.55
C LEU A 163 -13.01 0.66 -5.09
N ALA A 164 -13.74 -0.08 -4.26
CA ALA A 164 -13.29 -0.46 -2.94
C ALA A 164 -12.16 -1.50 -3.07
N THR A 165 -11.17 -1.40 -2.19
CA THR A 165 -10.08 -2.34 -2.12
C THR A 165 -10.39 -3.51 -1.21
N THR A 166 -9.77 -4.65 -1.48
CA THR A 166 -9.81 -5.84 -0.64
C THR A 166 -8.39 -6.32 -0.36
N PRO A 167 -8.09 -6.89 0.81
CA PRO A 167 -6.81 -7.56 1.06
C PRO A 167 -6.70 -8.95 0.41
N ALA A 168 -7.67 -9.36 -0.40
CA ALA A 168 -7.61 -10.61 -1.13
C ALA A 168 -6.49 -10.62 -2.18
N ARG A 169 -5.78 -11.75 -2.32
CA ARG A 169 -4.68 -11.96 -3.28
C ARG A 169 -3.48 -11.00 -3.10
N THR A 170 -3.27 -10.53 -1.87
CA THR A 170 -2.19 -9.59 -1.54
C THR A 170 -1.12 -10.21 -0.64
N VAL A 171 -1.08 -11.54 -0.58
CA VAL A 171 -0.06 -12.27 0.18
C VAL A 171 1.30 -12.05 -0.44
N ASN A 172 2.30 -11.71 0.40
CA ASN A 172 3.66 -11.47 -0.02
C ASN A 172 4.29 -12.75 -0.59
N ASP A 173 5.13 -12.61 -1.61
CA ASP A 173 5.84 -13.68 -2.30
C ASP A 173 6.75 -14.51 -1.37
N PHE A 174 7.28 -13.93 -0.28
CA PHE A 174 8.00 -14.69 0.75
C PHE A 174 7.19 -15.82 1.38
N CYS A 175 5.86 -15.72 1.34
CA CYS A 175 4.94 -16.76 1.83
C CYS A 175 4.55 -17.78 0.75
N ALA A 176 4.96 -17.57 -0.51
CA ALA A 176 4.53 -18.40 -1.63
C ALA A 176 5.19 -19.79 -1.69
N GLY A 177 6.32 -19.99 -1.00
CA GLY A 177 7.02 -21.27 -0.94
C GLY A 177 6.37 -22.30 0.00
N ASP A 178 6.79 -23.54 -0.11
CA ASP A 178 6.29 -24.66 0.72
C ASP A 178 6.91 -24.69 2.13
N GLY A 179 8.05 -24.02 2.33
CA GLY A 179 8.79 -24.03 3.62
C GLY A 179 8.30 -23.01 4.65
N PRO A 180 7.94 -21.77 4.29
CA PRO A 180 7.53 -20.76 5.25
C PRO A 180 6.14 -21.04 5.82
N LEU A 181 5.95 -20.76 7.12
CA LEU A 181 4.63 -20.64 7.74
C LEU A 181 4.11 -19.22 7.48
N CYS A 182 3.06 -19.09 6.71
CA CYS A 182 2.42 -17.81 6.42
C CYS A 182 1.47 -17.42 7.56
N VAL A 183 1.74 -16.28 8.19
CA VAL A 183 0.99 -15.82 9.36
C VAL A 183 0.15 -14.59 9.02
N GLY A 184 -1.17 -14.71 9.17
CA GLY A 184 -2.12 -13.60 9.09
C GLY A 184 -2.28 -12.89 10.43
N SER A 185 -3.02 -11.79 10.41
CA SER A 185 -3.32 -10.98 11.59
C SER A 185 -4.74 -11.21 12.10
N MET A 186 -4.89 -11.34 13.41
CA MET A 186 -6.19 -11.29 14.08
C MET A 186 -6.25 -10.14 15.09
N ASP A 187 -7.45 -9.65 15.32
CA ASP A 187 -7.72 -8.57 16.26
C ASP A 187 -7.76 -9.09 17.68
N SER A 188 -6.74 -8.80 18.47
CA SER A 188 -6.65 -9.18 19.88
C SER A 188 -7.06 -8.08 20.84
N GLN A 189 -7.01 -6.82 20.38
CA GLN A 189 -7.31 -5.64 21.16
C GLN A 189 -7.89 -4.54 20.27
N ASN A 190 -8.96 -3.90 20.71
CA ASN A 190 -9.61 -2.81 19.99
C ASN A 190 -9.71 -1.51 20.81
N HIS A 191 -9.21 -1.49 22.02
CA HIS A 191 -9.07 -0.28 22.87
C HIS A 191 -7.94 -0.45 23.86
N PHE A 192 -7.36 0.66 24.31
CA PHE A 192 -6.49 0.72 25.48
C PHE A 192 -6.56 2.12 26.13
N THR A 193 -6.11 2.20 27.37
CA THR A 193 -6.00 3.49 28.08
C THR A 193 -4.52 3.82 28.23
N SER A 194 -4.12 5.01 27.76
CA SER A 194 -2.75 5.52 27.94
C SER A 194 -2.46 5.83 29.40
N LEU A 195 -1.18 6.01 29.77
CA LEU A 195 -0.80 6.43 31.12
C LEU A 195 -1.40 7.78 31.52
N SER A 196 -1.68 8.66 30.56
CA SER A 196 -2.39 9.91 30.81
C SER A 196 -3.87 9.73 31.15
N GLY A 197 -4.39 8.49 31.13
CA GLY A 197 -5.80 8.20 31.34
C GLY A 197 -6.68 8.42 30.11
N THR A 198 -6.09 8.70 28.95
CA THR A 198 -6.83 8.92 27.70
C THR A 198 -7.23 7.58 27.09
N PRO A 199 -8.53 7.30 26.90
CA PRO A 199 -8.97 6.11 26.14
C PRO A 199 -8.66 6.29 24.66
N ILE A 200 -8.19 5.23 24.03
CA ILE A 200 -7.90 5.16 22.60
C ILE A 200 -8.65 3.96 22.04
N ASP A 201 -9.58 4.22 21.12
CA ASP A 201 -10.46 3.22 20.54
C ASP A 201 -10.16 3.01 19.06
N PHE A 202 -10.27 1.76 18.61
CA PHE A 202 -10.08 1.33 17.23
C PHE A 202 -11.36 0.66 16.71
N PRO A 203 -12.36 1.44 16.26
CA PRO A 203 -13.70 0.94 15.95
C PRO A 203 -13.75 0.00 14.73
N ARG A 204 -12.67 -0.08 13.94
CA ARG A 204 -12.57 -1.01 12.81
C ARG A 204 -12.13 -2.42 13.22
N LEU A 205 -11.67 -2.61 14.46
CA LEU A 205 -11.16 -3.89 14.94
C LEU A 205 -12.27 -4.65 15.66
N THR A 206 -12.39 -5.94 15.36
CA THR A 206 -13.36 -6.85 15.98
C THR A 206 -12.62 -7.97 16.70
N ILE A 207 -12.65 -7.96 18.02
CA ILE A 207 -11.94 -8.96 18.84
C ILE A 207 -12.24 -10.37 18.37
N GLY A 208 -11.17 -11.14 18.09
CA GLY A 208 -11.26 -12.52 17.58
C GLY A 208 -11.48 -12.63 16.06
N GLY A 209 -11.74 -11.50 15.38
CA GLY A 209 -11.84 -11.47 13.93
C GLY A 209 -10.47 -11.39 13.23
N VAL A 210 -10.45 -11.69 11.93
CA VAL A 210 -9.28 -11.44 11.09
C VAL A 210 -9.17 -9.93 10.89
N SER A 211 -7.97 -9.39 11.08
CA SER A 211 -7.72 -7.96 10.92
C SER A 211 -8.01 -7.51 9.48
N TYR A 212 -8.67 -6.36 9.32
CA TYR A 212 -9.09 -5.83 8.01
C TYR A 212 -7.94 -5.63 7.02
N PHE A 213 -6.71 -5.52 7.52
CA PHE A 213 -5.48 -5.36 6.74
C PHE A 213 -4.74 -6.68 6.48
N SER A 214 -5.20 -7.81 7.05
CA SER A 214 -4.53 -9.09 6.87
C SER A 214 -4.74 -9.60 5.45
N SER A 215 -3.63 -9.79 4.72
CA SER A 215 -3.65 -10.38 3.39
C SER A 215 -4.07 -11.83 3.42
N TYR A 216 -4.77 -12.26 2.38
CA TYR A 216 -5.16 -13.66 2.16
C TYR A 216 -5.29 -13.97 0.68
N GLY A 217 -5.25 -15.26 0.33
CA GLY A 217 -5.43 -15.68 -1.06
C GLY A 217 -5.16 -17.15 -1.27
N THR A 218 -5.32 -17.57 -2.53
CA THR A 218 -4.97 -18.91 -2.98
C THR A 218 -3.84 -18.81 -3.99
N LEU A 219 -2.75 -19.51 -3.74
CA LEU A 219 -1.62 -19.58 -4.68
C LEU A 219 -2.00 -20.38 -5.94
N ALA A 220 -1.22 -20.23 -6.99
CA ALA A 220 -1.37 -21.02 -8.23
C ALA A 220 -1.28 -22.54 -7.98
N THR A 221 -0.59 -22.96 -6.90
CA THR A 221 -0.51 -24.36 -6.46
C THR A 221 -1.79 -24.87 -5.79
N GLY A 222 -2.78 -24.00 -5.54
CA GLY A 222 -4.00 -24.33 -4.79
C GLY A 222 -3.87 -24.18 -3.26
N LYS A 223 -2.68 -23.84 -2.75
CA LYS A 223 -2.48 -23.58 -1.31
C LYS A 223 -3.22 -22.32 -0.89
N VAL A 224 -4.05 -22.43 0.15
CA VAL A 224 -4.76 -21.28 0.74
C VAL A 224 -3.91 -20.66 1.82
N LEU A 225 -3.76 -19.33 1.79
CA LEU A 225 -2.98 -18.56 2.76
C LEU A 225 -3.86 -17.50 3.44
N PRO A 226 -3.53 -17.10 4.70
CA PRO A 226 -2.44 -17.58 5.55
C PRO A 226 -2.69 -18.99 6.12
N ASP A 227 -1.61 -19.66 6.55
CA ASP A 227 -1.70 -20.98 7.21
C ASP A 227 -2.31 -20.87 8.60
N VAL A 228 -1.97 -19.79 9.34
CA VAL A 228 -2.48 -19.48 10.68
C VAL A 228 -2.64 -17.98 10.85
N CYS A 229 -3.43 -17.55 11.84
CA CYS A 229 -3.49 -16.17 12.30
C CYS A 229 -2.98 -16.05 13.74
N ALA A 230 -2.32 -14.94 14.03
CA ALA A 230 -1.85 -14.59 15.37
C ALA A 230 -2.19 -13.11 15.69
N PRO A 231 -2.16 -12.71 16.97
CA PRO A 231 -2.41 -11.32 17.36
C PRO A 231 -1.52 -10.35 16.59
N GLY A 232 -2.14 -9.42 15.86
CA GLY A 232 -1.40 -8.45 15.04
C GLY A 232 -2.01 -7.06 15.04
N ALA A 233 -3.18 -6.87 15.69
CA ALA A 233 -3.79 -5.56 15.84
C ALA A 233 -3.55 -5.00 17.24
N GLN A 234 -3.00 -3.78 17.30
CA GLN A 234 -2.73 -3.02 18.53
C GLN A 234 -1.88 -3.79 19.56
N VAL A 235 -0.88 -4.52 19.07
CA VAL A 235 0.07 -5.25 19.91
C VAL A 235 0.98 -4.26 20.63
N VAL A 236 0.92 -4.23 21.96
CA VAL A 236 1.79 -3.39 22.79
C VAL A 236 3.15 -4.07 22.95
N SER A 237 4.21 -3.37 22.59
CA SER A 237 5.59 -3.87 22.68
C SER A 237 6.55 -2.76 23.07
N SER A 238 7.81 -3.13 23.35
CA SER A 238 8.85 -2.19 23.72
C SER A 238 9.11 -1.18 22.60
N LEU A 239 9.25 0.08 22.99
CA LEU A 239 9.52 1.19 22.10
C LEU A 239 10.82 1.90 22.52
N SER A 240 11.60 2.36 21.54
CA SER A 240 12.82 3.11 21.83
C SER A 240 12.47 4.45 22.47
N ARG A 241 13.02 4.70 23.67
CA ARG A 241 12.88 6.02 24.33
C ARG A 241 13.43 7.16 23.47
N TYR A 242 14.48 6.90 22.69
CA TYR A 242 15.06 7.90 21.79
C TYR A 242 14.13 8.24 20.64
N TYR A 243 13.36 7.26 20.17
CA TYR A 243 12.31 7.52 19.17
C TYR A 243 11.25 8.46 19.72
N CYS A 244 10.70 8.18 20.90
CA CYS A 244 9.69 9.03 21.55
C CYS A 244 10.21 10.45 21.83
N GLN A 245 11.48 10.58 22.24
CA GLN A 245 12.11 11.89 22.50
C GLN A 245 12.31 12.72 21.23
N ARG A 246 12.63 12.07 20.11
CA ARG A 246 12.86 12.75 18.82
C ARG A 246 11.56 13.07 18.08
N HIS A 247 10.50 12.37 18.37
CA HIS A 247 9.21 12.47 17.68
C HIS A 247 8.05 12.60 18.70
N PRO A 248 8.06 13.63 19.55
CA PRO A 248 7.09 13.75 20.66
C PRO A 248 5.65 13.88 20.15
N ASP A 249 5.45 14.53 19.01
CA ASP A 249 4.12 14.79 18.44
C ASP A 249 3.63 13.66 17.50
N TYR A 250 4.41 12.59 17.33
CA TYR A 250 4.03 11.48 16.47
C TYR A 250 2.95 10.62 17.15
N PRO A 251 1.90 10.16 16.42
CA PRO A 251 0.79 9.42 17.03
C PRO A 251 1.19 8.23 17.89
N LEU A 252 2.23 7.49 17.46
CA LEU A 252 2.76 6.37 18.24
C LEU A 252 3.39 6.82 19.56
N SER A 253 4.11 7.95 19.55
CA SER A 253 4.70 8.53 20.77
C SER A 253 3.63 9.04 21.73
N LEU A 254 2.56 9.64 21.21
CA LEU A 254 1.42 10.10 22.03
C LEU A 254 0.65 8.94 22.66
N ALA A 255 0.62 7.78 21.99
CA ALA A 255 0.00 6.56 22.52
C ALA A 255 0.94 5.75 23.42
N THR A 256 2.20 6.18 23.58
CA THR A 256 3.22 5.45 24.33
C THR A 256 2.91 5.44 25.82
N ILE A 257 3.09 4.28 26.43
CA ILE A 257 3.11 4.09 27.88
C ILE A 257 4.57 4.15 28.32
N SER A 258 4.88 4.97 29.31
CA SER A 258 6.23 5.05 29.89
C SER A 258 6.22 4.70 31.37
N HIS A 259 7.28 4.03 31.80
CA HIS A 259 7.50 3.68 33.20
C HIS A 259 8.95 3.92 33.57
N GLU A 260 9.19 4.56 34.70
CA GLU A 260 10.54 4.72 35.25
C GLU A 260 10.86 3.59 36.21
N ASN A 261 12.01 2.95 35.98
CA ASN A 261 12.57 1.96 36.88
C ASN A 261 14.08 2.17 37.01
N ALA A 262 14.56 2.28 38.23
CA ALA A 262 15.98 2.51 38.57
C ALA A 262 16.64 3.64 37.76
N GLY A 263 15.94 4.76 37.59
CA GLY A 263 16.42 5.93 36.84
C GLY A 263 16.43 5.78 35.32
N THR A 264 15.81 4.72 34.81
CA THR A 264 15.67 4.49 33.35
C THR A 264 14.20 4.52 32.96
N THR A 265 13.87 5.32 31.96
CA THR A 265 12.54 5.37 31.35
C THR A 265 12.39 4.23 30.34
N HIS A 266 11.41 3.38 30.57
CA HIS A 266 11.01 2.33 29.64
C HIS A 266 9.74 2.75 28.91
N CYS A 267 9.70 2.53 27.61
CA CYS A 267 8.57 2.91 26.77
C CYS A 267 7.96 1.69 26.09
N TRP A 268 6.63 1.69 25.98
CA TRP A 268 5.85 0.71 25.23
C TRP A 268 4.84 1.46 24.38
N GLY A 269 4.58 0.94 23.18
CA GLY A 269 3.58 1.49 22.29
C GLY A 269 2.83 0.42 21.52
N PRO A 270 1.58 0.70 21.11
CA PRO A 270 0.81 -0.20 20.27
C PRO A 270 1.25 -0.07 18.82
N MET A 271 1.39 -1.20 18.16
CA MET A 271 1.58 -1.28 16.71
C MET A 271 0.63 -2.32 16.12
N GLN A 272 0.34 -2.20 14.83
CA GLN A 272 -0.47 -3.18 14.11
C GLN A 272 0.18 -3.58 12.79
N GLY A 273 -0.08 -4.81 12.37
CA GLY A 273 0.44 -5.39 11.14
C GLY A 273 0.72 -6.88 11.31
N THR A 274 0.80 -7.60 10.21
CA THR A 274 1.27 -9.00 10.21
C THR A 274 2.73 -9.12 10.69
N SER A 275 3.49 -8.01 10.65
CA SER A 275 4.81 -7.89 11.29
C SER A 275 4.78 -8.11 12.81
N MET A 276 3.62 -7.86 13.47
CA MET A 276 3.40 -8.15 14.89
C MET A 276 2.90 -9.58 15.10
N SER A 277 2.14 -10.12 14.16
CA SER A 277 1.63 -11.49 14.20
C SER A 277 2.74 -12.53 14.03
N SER A 278 3.66 -12.31 13.11
CA SER A 278 4.77 -13.24 12.81
C SER A 278 5.63 -13.60 14.03
N PRO A 279 6.17 -12.64 14.81
CA PRO A 279 6.96 -12.97 16.00
C PRO A 279 6.11 -13.61 17.10
N PHE A 280 4.81 -13.33 17.15
CA PHE A 280 3.91 -14.02 18.08
C PHE A 280 3.82 -15.52 17.75
N ALA A 281 3.58 -15.85 16.48
CA ALA A 281 3.56 -17.24 16.01
C ALA A 281 4.92 -17.92 16.17
N ALA A 282 6.02 -17.21 15.92
CA ALA A 282 7.38 -17.73 16.13
C ALA A 282 7.64 -18.06 17.61
N GLY A 283 7.18 -17.21 18.54
CA GLY A 283 7.26 -17.47 19.98
C GLY A 283 6.49 -18.71 20.40
N VAL A 284 5.27 -18.90 19.88
CA VAL A 284 4.46 -20.09 20.12
C VAL A 284 5.16 -21.34 19.58
N ALA A 285 5.72 -21.27 18.35
CA ALA A 285 6.48 -22.37 17.75
C ALA A 285 7.71 -22.75 18.59
N ALA A 286 8.45 -21.77 19.12
CA ALA A 286 9.60 -21.99 19.98
C ALA A 286 9.22 -22.69 21.29
N LEU A 287 8.12 -22.27 21.93
CA LEU A 287 7.60 -22.93 23.15
C LEU A 287 7.12 -24.35 22.85
N TRP A 288 6.49 -24.56 21.70
CA TRP A 288 6.05 -25.89 21.28
C TRP A 288 7.23 -26.84 21.06
N LEU A 289 8.29 -26.39 20.39
CA LEU A 289 9.53 -27.15 20.19
C LEU A 289 10.24 -27.45 21.51
N GLN A 290 10.25 -26.48 22.45
CA GLN A 290 10.80 -26.70 23.79
C GLN A 290 10.03 -27.78 24.56
N ALA A 291 8.71 -27.80 24.41
CA ALA A 291 7.86 -28.81 25.07
C ALA A 291 7.90 -30.20 24.41
N ASN A 292 8.30 -30.25 23.13
CA ASN A 292 8.36 -31.47 22.33
C ASN A 292 9.74 -31.58 21.66
N PRO A 293 10.82 -31.81 22.45
CA PRO A 293 12.14 -32.00 21.87
C PRO A 293 12.14 -33.36 21.13
N GLY A 294 12.18 -33.30 19.77
CA GLY A 294 12.17 -34.46 18.89
C GLY A 294 13.48 -35.24 18.92
#